data_1a1821339ca95fa116285eb2e8de72fb
#
_entry.id   1a1821339ca95fa116285eb2e8de72fb
#
_cell.length_a   1.000
_cell.length_b   1.000
_cell.length_c   1.000
_cell.angle_alpha   90.00
_cell.angle_beta   90.00
_cell.angle_gamma   90.00
#
_symmetry.space_group_name_H-M   'P 1'
#
loop_
_entity.id
_entity.type
_entity.pdbx_description
1 polymer ?
#
loop_
_entity_poly.entity_id
_entity_poly.type
_entity_poly.pdbx_seq_one_letter_code
_entity_poly.pdbx_strand_id
1 'polypeptide(L)' 'MDIKRAKQIYESSGTIGVHLEGEPVWIESVDEANGMATVQVGGTPQNTHTVSVDRLVEDKG' A
#
# COMPACT_ATOMS: atom_id res chain seq x y z
N MET A 1 8.53 -2.62 -2.43
CA MET A 1 7.80 -2.20 -3.65
C MET A 1 8.36 -0.88 -4.14
N ASP A 2 8.43 -0.69 -5.44
CA ASP A 2 8.84 0.58 -6.03
C ASP A 2 7.73 1.61 -5.87
N ILE A 3 8.10 2.88 -5.64
CA ILE A 3 7.12 3.96 -5.43
C ILE A 3 6.23 4.15 -6.67
N LYS A 4 6.77 3.98 -7.86
CA LYS A 4 5.98 4.10 -9.07
C LYS A 4 4.94 2.98 -9.16
N ARG A 5 5.31 1.79 -8.73
CA ARG A 5 4.39 0.66 -8.70
C ARG A 5 3.28 0.87 -7.66
N ALA A 6 3.64 1.40 -6.49
CA ALA A 6 2.66 1.71 -5.46
C ALA A 6 1.63 2.71 -5.97
N LYS A 7 2.08 3.71 -6.72
CA LYS A 7 1.18 4.69 -7.29
C LYS A 7 0.25 4.06 -8.33
N GLN A 8 0.78 3.15 -9.17
CA GLN A 8 -0.04 2.45 -10.14
C GLN A 8 -1.13 1.63 -9.46
N ILE A 9 -0.78 0.94 -8.38
CA ILE A 9 -1.73 0.13 -7.63
C ILE A 9 -2.81 1.03 -7.02
N TYR A 10 -2.39 2.15 -6.46
CA TYR A 10 -3.32 3.11 -5.87
C TYR A 10 -4.31 3.62 -6.92
N GLU A 11 -3.84 3.88 -8.14
CA GLU A 11 -4.67 4.40 -9.20
C GLU A 11 -5.56 3.35 -9.85
N SER A 12 -5.23 2.07 -9.69
CA SER A 12 -5.96 0.99 -10.36
C SER A 12 -7.19 0.51 -9.59
N SER A 13 -7.67 1.28 -8.63
CA SER A 13 -8.95 1.06 -7.95
C SER A 13 -9.04 -0.26 -7.17
N GLY A 14 -7.92 -0.72 -6.64
CA GLY A 14 -7.97 -1.78 -5.66
C GLY A 14 -8.13 -3.19 -6.17
N THR A 15 -7.83 -3.44 -7.43
CA THR A 15 -7.86 -4.80 -7.96
C THR A 15 -6.59 -5.59 -7.63
N ILE A 16 -5.57 -4.93 -7.11
CA ILE A 16 -4.29 -5.55 -6.82
C ILE A 16 -4.08 -5.61 -5.31
N GLY A 17 -3.87 -6.81 -4.79
CA GLY A 17 -3.64 -7.00 -3.37
C GLY A 17 -2.24 -6.59 -2.96
N VAL A 18 -2.11 -6.01 -1.76
CA VAL A 18 -0.83 -5.61 -1.18
C VAL A 18 -0.78 -6.10 0.25
N HIS A 19 0.38 -6.56 0.67
CA HIS A 19 0.61 -7.02 2.04
C HIS A 19 1.71 -6.19 2.71
N LEU A 20 1.51 -5.93 3.98
CA LEU A 20 2.52 -5.31 4.85
C LEU A 20 2.86 -6.32 5.93
N GLU A 21 4.09 -6.85 5.87
CA GLU A 21 4.57 -7.81 6.87
C GLU A 21 3.63 -9.01 7.04
N GLY A 22 3.09 -9.49 5.93
CA GLY A 22 2.22 -10.65 5.92
C GLY A 22 0.75 -10.35 6.15
N GLU A 23 0.38 -9.10 6.39
CA GLU A 23 -1.01 -8.72 6.58
C GLU A 23 -1.55 -7.99 5.35
N PRO A 24 -2.77 -8.32 4.91
CA PRO A 24 -3.37 -7.62 3.79
C PRO A 24 -3.65 -6.16 4.15
N VAL A 25 -3.27 -5.25 3.26
CA VAL A 25 -3.48 -3.82 3.48
C VAL A 25 -4.06 -3.19 2.23
N TRP A 26 -4.64 -2.03 2.42
CA TRP A 26 -5.22 -1.22 1.34
C TRP A 26 -4.45 0.09 1.26
N ILE A 27 -3.99 0.46 0.08
CA ILE A 27 -3.26 1.72 -0.09
C ILE A 27 -4.28 2.86 -0.20
N GLU A 28 -4.24 3.78 0.75
CA GLU A 28 -5.13 4.94 0.76
C GLU A 28 -4.51 6.14 0.07
N SER A 29 -3.20 6.30 0.17
CA SER A 29 -2.51 7.38 -0.51
C SER A 29 -1.04 7.03 -0.69
N VAL A 30 -0.38 7.72 -1.61
CA VAL A 30 1.02 7.50 -1.91
C VAL A 30 1.72 8.85 -1.89
N ASP A 31 2.86 8.92 -1.19
CA ASP A 31 3.70 10.10 -1.13
C ASP A 31 4.98 9.82 -1.92
N GLU A 32 4.98 10.24 -3.18
CA GLU A 32 6.12 9.99 -4.05
C GLU A 32 7.36 10.74 -3.60
N ALA A 33 7.20 11.92 -3.02
CA ALA A 33 8.33 12.74 -2.62
C ALA A 33 9.16 12.06 -1.53
N ASN A 34 8.50 11.30 -0.64
CA ASN A 34 9.15 10.64 0.49
C ASN A 34 9.26 9.13 0.32
N GLY A 35 8.72 8.57 -0.76
CA GLY A 35 8.73 7.11 -0.96
C GLY A 35 7.89 6.38 0.08
N MET A 36 6.80 6.99 0.53
CA MET A 36 5.94 6.46 1.58
C MET A 36 4.55 6.21 1.05
N ALA A 37 3.81 5.38 1.75
CA ALA A 37 2.40 5.16 1.43
C ALA A 37 1.62 5.06 2.73
N THR A 38 0.40 5.58 2.71
CA THR A 38 -0.52 5.41 3.82
C THR A 38 -1.42 4.24 3.49
N VAL A 39 -1.44 3.25 4.36
CA VAL A 39 -2.19 2.02 4.14
C VAL A 39 -3.17 1.78 5.29
N GLN A 40 -4.27 1.13 4.96
CA GLN A 40 -5.27 0.71 5.93
C GLN A 40 -5.08 -0.78 6.18
N VAL A 41 -4.92 -1.17 7.43
CA VAL A 41 -4.66 -2.55 7.80
C VAL A 41 -5.96 -3.23 8.22
N GLY A 42 -6.18 -4.46 7.72
CA GLY A 42 -7.29 -5.28 8.15
C GLY A 42 -8.67 -4.75 7.78
N GLY A 43 -8.76 -3.82 6.84
CA GLY A 43 -10.04 -3.27 6.42
C GLY A 43 -10.70 -2.34 7.43
N THR A 44 -9.98 -1.96 8.49
CA THR A 44 -10.50 -1.07 9.53
C THR A 44 -10.10 0.37 9.22
N PRO A 45 -11.06 1.28 8.95
CA PRO A 45 -10.72 2.66 8.54
C PRO A 45 -9.86 3.43 9.55
N GLN A 46 -9.90 3.05 10.81
CA GLN A 46 -9.15 3.72 11.86
C GLN A 46 -7.74 3.19 12.02
N ASN A 47 -7.42 2.07 11.38
CA ASN A 47 -6.12 1.43 11.52
C ASN A 47 -5.24 1.74 10.30
N THR A 48 -4.84 3.00 10.18
CA THR A 48 -4.02 3.45 9.06
C THR A 48 -2.60 3.73 9.53
N HIS A 49 -1.64 3.40 8.66
CA HIS A 49 -0.22 3.61 8.95
C HIS A 49 0.47 4.16 7.71
N THR A 50 1.39 5.10 7.93
CA THR A 50 2.25 5.59 6.86
C THR A 50 3.58 4.85 6.96
N VAL A 51 3.91 4.10 5.91
CA VAL A 51 5.09 3.25 5.89
C VAL A 51 5.86 3.46 4.60
N SER A 52 7.15 3.08 4.62
CA SER A 52 7.94 3.07 3.40
C SER A 52 7.36 2.05 2.43
N VAL A 53 7.30 2.41 1.14
CA VAL A 53 6.80 1.49 0.12
C VAL A 53 7.69 0.25 0.00
N ASP A 54 8.93 0.32 0.44
CA ASP A 54 9.83 -0.84 0.42
C ASP A 54 9.35 -1.96 1.34
N ARG A 55 8.51 -1.64 2.30
CA ARG A 55 7.94 -2.63 3.22
C ARG A 55 6.70 -3.31 2.66
N LEU A 56 6.16 -2.79 1.59
CA LEU A 56 4.95 -3.34 0.98
C LEU A 56 5.32 -4.42 -0.04
N VAL A 57 4.49 -5.45 -0.09
CA VAL A 57 4.68 -6.56 -1.02
C VAL A 57 3.41 -6.73 -1.85
N GLU A 58 3.57 -6.73 -3.16
CA GLU A 58 2.46 -6.94 -4.07
C GLU A 58 2.07 -8.42 -4.07
N ASP A 59 0.77 -8.66 -3.96
CA ASP A 59 0.23 -10.01 -4.02
C ASP A 59 0.12 -10.42 -5.49
N LYS A 60 0.75 -11.54 -5.84
CA LYS A 60 0.71 -12.05 -7.20
C LYS A 60 -0.37 -13.11 -7.40
N GLY A 61 -1.20 -13.28 -6.41
CA GLY A 61 -2.21 -14.33 -6.37
C GLY A 61 -3.14 -14.47 -7.56
#